data_49923cf289a2780b239940a4252cefb2
#
_entry.id   49923cf289a2780b239940a4252cefb2
#
_cell.length_a   1.000
_cell.length_b   1.000
_cell.length_c   1.000
_cell.angle_alpha   90.00
_cell.angle_beta   90.00
_cell.angle_gamma   90.00
#
_symmetry.space_group_name_H-M   'P 1'
#
loop_
_entity.id
_entity.type
_entity.pdbx_description
1 polymer ?
#
loop_
_entity_poly.entity_id
_entity_poly.type
_entity_poly.pdbx_seq_one_letter_code
_entity_poly.pdbx_strand_id
1 'polypeptide(L)'
;MEERKQLNAAFAHDLRTPLTVLKGYNEILQSNHDPITKSTAVTMGKHIFRLERYVDSMSHLRRLEDAQPISDKSNISGYVTAIADSARILCEQSGKTLSIQNNISDIPIGIDYTFVSQVNNNLISNAIRYATSKVNITYTSNNDGFYLSVSDNGCGFSKNILSKATNPYFTEEENHSEHFGLGLYICKILCEHHGGYLKIENCSIGTKVTAFFKSLD
;
A
#
# COMPACT_ATOMS: atom_id res chain seq x y z
N MET A 1 8.89 15.46 -15.26
CA MET A 1 8.09 14.39 -14.60
C MET A 1 7.52 13.40 -15.62
N GLU A 2 6.99 13.88 -16.71
CA GLU A 2 6.38 13.09 -17.82
C GLU A 2 7.35 12.08 -18.44
N GLU A 3 8.57 12.49 -18.78
CA GLU A 3 9.61 11.63 -19.39
C GLU A 3 9.96 10.44 -18.48
N ARG A 4 10.02 10.64 -17.16
CA ARG A 4 10.30 9.57 -16.21
C ARG A 4 9.15 8.57 -16.11
N LYS A 5 7.91 9.03 -16.21
CA LYS A 5 6.70 8.19 -16.25
C LYS A 5 6.67 7.33 -17.52
N GLN A 6 6.96 7.92 -18.68
CA GLN A 6 6.99 7.21 -19.96
C GLN A 6 8.11 6.17 -19.99
N LEU A 7 9.30 6.51 -19.50
CA LEU A 7 10.44 5.60 -19.41
C LEU A 7 10.13 4.37 -18.54
N ASN A 8 9.56 4.57 -17.34
CA ASN A 8 9.21 3.46 -16.46
C ASN A 8 8.17 2.52 -17.07
N ALA A 9 7.25 3.02 -17.87
CA ALA A 9 6.23 2.20 -18.51
C ALA A 9 6.76 1.35 -19.66
N ALA A 10 7.59 1.95 -20.52
CA ALA A 10 8.27 1.23 -21.58
C ALA A 10 9.17 0.14 -20.98
N PHE A 11 9.94 0.50 -19.94
CA PHE A 11 10.82 -0.43 -19.24
C PHE A 11 10.05 -1.60 -18.60
N ALA A 12 8.91 -1.35 -17.93
CA ALA A 12 8.09 -2.41 -17.38
C ALA A 12 7.53 -3.36 -18.43
N HIS A 13 7.12 -2.83 -19.60
CA HIS A 13 6.66 -3.63 -20.73
C HIS A 13 7.80 -4.49 -21.29
N ASP A 14 8.97 -3.89 -21.51
CA ASP A 14 10.10 -4.57 -22.12
C ASP A 14 10.75 -5.61 -21.21
N LEU A 15 10.62 -5.47 -19.89
CA LEU A 15 11.03 -6.49 -18.92
C LEU A 15 10.09 -7.70 -18.82
N ARG A 16 8.81 -7.54 -19.14
CA ARG A 16 7.84 -8.65 -19.03
C ARG A 16 8.17 -9.80 -19.97
N THR A 17 8.59 -9.51 -21.17
CA THR A 17 8.95 -10.53 -22.18
C THR A 17 10.11 -11.42 -21.74
N PRO A 18 11.31 -10.89 -21.38
CA PRO A 18 12.40 -11.73 -20.92
C PRO A 18 12.09 -12.46 -19.60
N LEU A 19 11.29 -11.87 -18.70
CA LEU A 19 10.86 -12.56 -17.47
C LEU A 19 9.98 -13.77 -17.78
N THR A 20 9.08 -13.68 -18.74
CA THR A 20 8.24 -14.83 -19.19
C THR A 20 9.11 -15.96 -19.74
N VAL A 21 10.14 -15.62 -20.52
CA VAL A 21 11.08 -16.62 -21.05
C VAL A 21 11.90 -17.28 -19.92
N LEU A 22 12.43 -16.48 -18.98
CA LEU A 22 13.16 -16.98 -17.82
C LEU A 22 12.30 -17.90 -16.96
N LYS A 23 11.02 -17.57 -16.79
CA LYS A 23 10.06 -18.41 -16.06
C LYS A 23 9.87 -19.76 -16.73
N GLY A 24 9.68 -19.78 -18.07
CA GLY A 24 9.56 -21.04 -18.82
C GLY A 24 10.81 -21.92 -18.69
N TYR A 25 12.02 -21.37 -18.81
CA TYR A 25 13.24 -22.14 -18.57
C TYR A 25 13.34 -22.64 -17.13
N ASN A 26 12.96 -21.84 -16.16
CA ASN A 26 12.98 -22.24 -14.76
C ASN A 26 12.00 -23.38 -14.46
N GLU A 27 10.83 -23.41 -15.08
CA GLU A 27 9.85 -24.50 -14.96
C GLU A 27 10.42 -25.82 -15.51
N ILE A 28 11.15 -25.77 -16.64
CA ILE A 28 11.86 -26.93 -17.20
C ILE A 28 12.92 -27.44 -16.22
N LEU A 29 13.72 -26.52 -15.62
CA LEU A 29 14.74 -26.89 -14.64
C LEU A 29 14.14 -27.48 -13.35
N GLN A 30 12.98 -27.02 -12.92
CA GLN A 30 12.28 -27.56 -11.75
C GLN A 30 11.77 -29.00 -11.98
N SER A 31 11.53 -29.39 -13.21
CA SER A 31 11.15 -30.76 -13.58
C SER A 31 12.33 -31.73 -13.66
N ASN A 32 13.57 -31.25 -13.50
CA ASN A 32 14.77 -32.07 -13.52
C ASN A 32 14.82 -33.04 -12.32
N HIS A 33 15.37 -34.24 -12.55
CA HIS A 33 15.50 -35.27 -11.53
C HIS A 33 16.69 -35.05 -10.57
N ASP A 34 17.67 -34.24 -10.97
CA ASP A 34 18.81 -33.90 -10.10
C ASP A 34 18.38 -32.97 -8.96
N PRO A 35 18.57 -33.37 -7.67
CA PRO A 35 18.13 -32.60 -6.52
C PRO A 35 18.76 -31.20 -6.43
N ILE A 36 20.02 -31.06 -6.85
CA ILE A 36 20.76 -29.79 -6.79
C ILE A 36 20.17 -28.82 -7.83
N THR A 37 19.97 -29.27 -9.06
CA THR A 37 19.36 -28.51 -10.14
C THR A 37 17.95 -28.06 -9.74
N LYS A 38 17.15 -28.98 -9.18
CA LYS A 38 15.79 -28.69 -8.73
C LYS A 38 15.76 -27.64 -7.62
N SER A 39 16.62 -27.78 -6.60
CA SER A 39 16.66 -26.81 -5.49
C SER A 39 17.12 -25.41 -5.95
N THR A 40 18.07 -25.37 -6.87
CA THR A 40 18.53 -24.13 -7.51
C THR A 40 17.42 -23.48 -8.31
N ALA A 41 16.68 -24.25 -9.12
CA ALA A 41 15.56 -23.76 -9.89
C ALA A 41 14.42 -23.23 -9.01
N VAL A 42 14.12 -23.87 -7.89
CA VAL A 42 13.14 -23.35 -6.90
C VAL A 42 13.58 -21.97 -6.36
N THR A 43 14.87 -21.80 -6.06
CA THR A 43 15.41 -20.53 -5.60
C THR A 43 15.33 -19.46 -6.70
N MET A 44 15.72 -19.79 -7.93
CA MET A 44 15.58 -18.90 -9.09
C MET A 44 14.13 -18.50 -9.32
N GLY A 45 13.18 -19.43 -9.20
CA GLY A 45 11.74 -19.16 -9.33
C GLY A 45 11.24 -18.09 -8.37
N LYS A 46 11.72 -18.10 -7.13
CA LYS A 46 11.39 -17.04 -6.14
C LYS A 46 11.88 -15.66 -6.60
N HIS A 47 13.07 -15.58 -7.18
CA HIS A 47 13.62 -14.32 -7.70
C HIS A 47 12.89 -13.85 -8.96
N ILE A 48 12.55 -14.75 -9.87
CA ILE A 48 11.76 -14.45 -11.08
C ILE A 48 10.39 -13.91 -10.67
N PHE A 49 9.68 -14.60 -9.77
CA PHE A 49 8.37 -14.15 -9.25
C PHE A 49 8.46 -12.77 -8.60
N ARG A 50 9.53 -12.50 -7.86
CA ARG A 50 9.76 -11.18 -7.27
C ARG A 50 9.93 -10.10 -8.33
N LEU A 51 10.68 -10.36 -9.42
CA LEU A 51 10.85 -9.43 -10.53
C LEU A 51 9.53 -9.20 -11.28
N GLU A 52 8.71 -10.25 -11.51
CA GLU A 52 7.36 -10.10 -12.09
C GLU A 52 6.52 -9.15 -11.24
N ARG A 53 6.45 -9.36 -9.92
CA ARG A 53 5.72 -8.48 -9.02
C ARG A 53 6.24 -7.04 -9.02
N TYR A 54 7.55 -6.84 -9.16
CA TYR A 54 8.15 -5.51 -9.26
C TYR A 54 7.68 -4.78 -10.54
N VAL A 55 7.74 -5.47 -11.69
CA VAL A 55 7.27 -4.94 -12.97
C VAL A 55 5.77 -4.62 -12.95
N ASP A 56 4.96 -5.49 -12.34
CA ASP A 56 3.53 -5.27 -12.18
C ASP A 56 3.23 -4.07 -11.27
N SER A 57 4.02 -3.90 -10.19
CA SER A 57 3.90 -2.76 -9.29
C SER A 57 4.21 -1.43 -9.97
N MET A 58 5.18 -1.40 -10.90
CA MET A 58 5.48 -0.22 -11.73
C MET A 58 4.31 0.14 -12.65
N SER A 59 3.74 -0.88 -13.31
CA SER A 59 2.58 -0.70 -14.20
C SER A 59 1.33 -0.25 -13.44
N HIS A 60 1.13 -0.78 -12.23
CA HIS A 60 0.04 -0.38 -11.35
C HIS A 60 0.20 1.06 -10.87
N LEU A 61 1.40 1.41 -10.42
CA LEU A 61 1.71 2.77 -9.96
C LEU A 61 1.39 3.82 -11.03
N ARG A 62 1.79 3.57 -12.29
CA ARG A 62 1.47 4.47 -13.39
C ARG A 62 -0.03 4.71 -13.54
N ARG A 63 -0.83 3.64 -13.50
CA ARG A 63 -2.29 3.77 -13.60
C ARG A 63 -2.87 4.63 -12.48
N LEU A 64 -2.30 4.52 -11.27
CA LEU A 64 -2.71 5.34 -10.13
C LEU A 64 -2.27 6.80 -10.26
N GLU A 65 -1.07 7.06 -10.82
CA GLU A 65 -0.58 8.42 -11.08
C GLU A 65 -1.43 9.20 -12.10
N ASP A 66 -2.12 8.49 -13.00
CA ASP A 66 -3.01 9.07 -14.02
C ASP A 66 -4.50 9.00 -13.60
N ALA A 67 -4.83 8.31 -12.49
CA ALA A 67 -6.20 8.14 -12.05
C ALA A 67 -6.82 9.46 -11.56
N GLN A 68 -8.08 9.67 -11.92
CA GLN A 68 -8.89 10.77 -11.40
C GLN A 68 -9.92 10.21 -10.42
N PRO A 69 -10.15 10.86 -9.26
CA PRO A 69 -11.10 10.39 -8.29
C PRO A 69 -12.54 10.53 -8.82
N ILE A 70 -13.37 9.56 -8.49
CA ILE A 70 -14.78 9.54 -8.82
C ILE A 70 -15.58 9.87 -7.55
N SER A 71 -16.33 10.99 -7.58
CA SER A 71 -17.16 11.40 -6.44
C SER A 71 -18.34 10.45 -6.26
N ASP A 72 -18.43 9.85 -5.08
CA ASP A 72 -19.61 9.10 -4.62
C ASP A 72 -20.07 9.68 -3.28
N LYS A 73 -21.30 10.14 -3.24
CA LYS A 73 -21.96 10.72 -2.04
C LYS A 73 -22.90 9.72 -1.34
N SER A 74 -22.76 8.43 -1.63
CA SER A 74 -23.54 7.38 -1.02
C SER A 74 -23.19 7.18 0.46
N ASN A 75 -23.75 6.16 1.08
CA ASN A 75 -23.65 5.92 2.52
C ASN A 75 -22.21 5.65 3.00
N ILE A 76 -21.51 6.69 3.43
CA ILE A 76 -20.17 6.60 3.99
C ILE A 76 -20.10 5.71 5.25
N SER A 77 -21.15 5.71 6.08
CA SER A 77 -21.20 4.92 7.32
C SER A 77 -21.15 3.42 7.05
N GLY A 78 -21.95 2.95 6.08
CA GLY A 78 -21.92 1.54 5.65
C GLY A 78 -20.57 1.14 5.05
N TYR A 79 -19.98 2.04 4.27
CA TYR A 79 -18.65 1.82 3.68
C TYR A 79 -17.54 1.72 4.75
N VAL A 80 -17.52 2.65 5.72
CA VAL A 80 -16.56 2.64 6.82
C VAL A 80 -16.68 1.35 7.63
N THR A 81 -17.91 0.85 7.85
CA THR A 81 -18.12 -0.43 8.52
C THR A 81 -17.44 -1.57 7.75
N ALA A 82 -17.61 -1.63 6.43
CA ALA A 82 -17.01 -2.69 5.61
C ALA A 82 -15.48 -2.67 5.61
N ILE A 83 -14.85 -1.48 5.50
CA ILE A 83 -13.37 -1.38 5.56
C ILE A 83 -12.83 -1.65 6.96
N ALA A 84 -13.58 -1.31 8.01
CA ALA A 84 -13.23 -1.61 9.40
C ALA A 84 -13.28 -3.13 9.68
N ASP A 85 -14.26 -3.85 9.14
CA ASP A 85 -14.34 -5.30 9.26
C ASP A 85 -13.18 -6.01 8.55
N SER A 86 -12.80 -5.52 7.36
CA SER A 86 -11.59 -6.00 6.67
C SER A 86 -10.34 -5.80 7.50
N ALA A 87 -10.21 -4.65 8.19
CA ALA A 87 -9.09 -4.36 9.08
C ALA A 87 -9.04 -5.32 10.29
N ARG A 88 -10.20 -5.67 10.87
CA ARG A 88 -10.28 -6.63 11.97
C ARG A 88 -9.73 -7.99 11.56
N ILE A 89 -10.17 -8.52 10.42
CA ILE A 89 -9.72 -9.80 9.90
C ILE A 89 -8.19 -9.81 9.72
N LEU A 90 -7.61 -8.77 9.11
CA LEU A 90 -6.17 -8.67 8.88
C LEU A 90 -5.37 -8.62 10.20
N CYS A 91 -5.84 -7.84 11.17
CA CYS A 91 -5.17 -7.74 12.48
C CYS A 91 -5.27 -9.06 13.26
N GLU A 92 -6.42 -9.73 13.29
CA GLU A 92 -6.62 -11.02 13.94
C GLU A 92 -5.69 -12.09 13.33
N GLN A 93 -5.62 -12.20 12.00
CA GLN A 93 -4.72 -13.13 11.32
C GLN A 93 -3.25 -12.90 11.64
N SER A 94 -2.89 -11.65 11.96
CA SER A 94 -1.52 -11.24 12.28
C SER A 94 -1.23 -11.23 13.78
N GLY A 95 -2.17 -11.64 14.63
CA GLY A 95 -2.04 -11.65 16.09
C GLY A 95 -1.89 -10.26 16.72
N LYS A 96 -2.37 -9.20 16.05
CA LYS A 96 -2.34 -7.82 16.54
C LYS A 96 -3.67 -7.41 17.13
N THR A 97 -3.62 -6.67 18.24
CA THR A 97 -4.81 -6.07 18.84
C THR A 97 -5.21 -4.83 18.07
N LEU A 98 -6.47 -4.76 17.65
CA LEU A 98 -7.03 -3.63 16.92
C LEU A 98 -8.01 -2.84 17.79
N SER A 99 -7.86 -1.50 17.78
CA SER A 99 -8.86 -0.56 18.30
C SER A 99 -9.37 0.32 17.17
N ILE A 100 -10.69 0.45 17.05
CA ILE A 100 -11.32 1.27 16.02
C ILE A 100 -12.18 2.33 16.67
N GLN A 101 -11.99 3.59 16.25
CA GLN A 101 -12.84 4.73 16.58
C GLN A 101 -13.55 5.19 15.30
N ASN A 102 -14.88 5.23 15.36
CA ASN A 102 -15.72 5.69 14.24
C ASN A 102 -16.43 6.99 14.64
N ASN A 103 -15.96 8.11 14.08
CA ASN A 103 -16.46 9.46 14.32
C ASN A 103 -17.02 10.03 12.99
N ILE A 104 -17.77 9.22 12.26
CA ILE A 104 -18.41 9.64 11.01
C ILE A 104 -19.62 10.48 11.32
N SER A 105 -19.72 11.64 10.66
CA SER A 105 -20.90 12.50 10.68
C SER A 105 -21.90 12.08 9.61
N ASP A 106 -23.17 12.38 9.81
CA ASP A 106 -24.25 12.13 8.81
C ASP A 106 -24.24 13.12 7.63
N ILE A 107 -23.19 13.96 7.53
CA ILE A 107 -23.06 14.94 6.45
C ILE A 107 -22.64 14.22 5.17
N PRO A 108 -23.37 14.38 4.05
CA PRO A 108 -22.94 13.82 2.78
C PRO A 108 -21.63 14.44 2.31
N ILE A 109 -20.64 13.62 2.01
CA ILE A 109 -19.36 14.03 1.44
C ILE A 109 -19.07 13.20 0.20
N GLY A 110 -18.57 13.84 -0.85
CA GLY A 110 -18.17 13.17 -2.08
C GLY A 110 -16.76 12.62 -1.93
N ILE A 111 -16.62 11.30 -1.93
CA ILE A 111 -15.29 10.64 -1.87
C ILE A 111 -15.22 9.47 -2.86
N ASP A 112 -14.01 9.17 -3.33
CA ASP A 112 -13.74 7.96 -4.09
C ASP A 112 -13.48 6.81 -3.12
N TYR A 113 -14.46 5.92 -2.99
CA TYR A 113 -14.35 4.75 -2.10
C TYR A 113 -13.23 3.78 -2.51
N THR A 114 -12.87 3.72 -3.79
CA THR A 114 -11.77 2.87 -4.27
C THR A 114 -10.44 3.41 -3.77
N PHE A 115 -10.22 4.72 -3.86
CA PHE A 115 -9.03 5.37 -3.33
C PHE A 115 -8.92 5.20 -1.82
N VAL A 116 -10.00 5.44 -1.09
CA VAL A 116 -10.05 5.27 0.37
C VAL A 116 -9.77 3.83 0.77
N SER A 117 -10.38 2.82 0.10
CA SER A 117 -10.11 1.40 0.35
C SER A 117 -8.64 1.06 0.17
N GLN A 118 -8.04 1.52 -0.92
CA GLN A 118 -6.65 1.22 -1.22
C GLN A 118 -5.70 1.85 -0.21
N VAL A 119 -5.97 3.10 0.21
CA VAL A 119 -5.20 3.76 1.27
C VAL A 119 -5.38 3.05 2.60
N ASN A 120 -6.61 2.69 2.98
CA ASN A 120 -6.90 1.95 4.19
C ASN A 120 -6.09 0.65 4.27
N ASN A 121 -6.13 -0.16 3.21
CA ASN A 121 -5.42 -1.44 3.17
C ASN A 121 -3.89 -1.27 3.24
N ASN A 122 -3.34 -0.27 2.56
CA ASN A 122 -1.91 0.03 2.61
C ASN A 122 -1.47 0.50 4.01
N LEU A 123 -2.24 1.38 4.65
CA LEU A 123 -1.91 1.88 5.98
C LEU A 123 -2.02 0.79 7.05
N ILE A 124 -3.05 -0.07 6.96
CA ILE A 124 -3.25 -1.19 7.89
C ILE A 124 -2.14 -2.23 7.70
N SER A 125 -1.81 -2.60 6.47
CA SER A 125 -0.72 -3.54 6.18
C SER A 125 0.61 -3.04 6.74
N ASN A 126 0.92 -1.75 6.58
CA ASN A 126 2.11 -1.14 7.17
C ASN A 126 2.05 -1.18 8.71
N ALA A 127 0.93 -0.78 9.30
CA ALA A 127 0.78 -0.78 10.76
C ALA A 127 0.93 -2.19 11.35
N ILE A 128 0.32 -3.21 10.75
CA ILE A 128 0.46 -4.61 11.18
C ILE A 128 1.91 -5.06 11.12
N ARG A 129 2.64 -4.69 10.07
CA ARG A 129 4.03 -5.08 9.86
C ARG A 129 4.96 -4.50 10.92
N TYR A 130 4.80 -3.23 11.25
CA TYR A 130 5.72 -2.50 12.12
C TYR A 130 5.26 -2.46 13.58
N ALA A 131 3.98 -2.71 13.88
CA ALA A 131 3.45 -2.78 15.23
C ALA A 131 4.13 -3.87 16.06
N THR A 132 4.44 -3.57 17.31
CA THR A 132 4.79 -4.61 18.28
C THR A 132 3.58 -5.48 18.60
N SER A 133 2.44 -4.87 18.92
CA SER A 133 1.22 -5.60 19.31
C SER A 133 -0.10 -4.89 19.05
N LYS A 134 -0.10 -3.56 18.85
CA LYS A 134 -1.33 -2.76 18.80
C LYS A 134 -1.40 -1.89 17.57
N VAL A 135 -2.59 -1.88 16.95
CA VAL A 135 -2.96 -0.99 15.84
C VAL A 135 -4.22 -0.23 16.25
N ASN A 136 -4.25 1.08 16.05
CA ASN A 136 -5.46 1.88 16.26
C ASN A 136 -5.84 2.56 14.96
N ILE A 137 -7.12 2.55 14.64
CA ILE A 137 -7.70 3.18 13.46
C ILE A 137 -8.74 4.19 13.92
N THR A 138 -8.73 5.37 13.33
CA THR A 138 -9.76 6.39 13.55
C THR A 138 -10.29 6.85 12.20
N TYR A 139 -11.59 6.74 12.00
CA TYR A 139 -12.33 7.29 10.88
C TYR A 139 -13.07 8.53 11.35
N THR A 140 -12.94 9.64 10.62
CA THR A 140 -13.64 10.90 10.95
C THR A 140 -14.10 11.56 9.66
N SER A 141 -15.30 12.13 9.64
CA SER A 141 -15.76 12.98 8.55
C SER A 141 -16.30 14.31 9.07
N ASN A 142 -16.16 15.35 8.26
CA ASN A 142 -16.73 16.67 8.45
C ASN A 142 -17.04 17.29 7.08
N ASN A 143 -17.45 18.58 7.06
CA ASN A 143 -17.77 19.30 5.81
C ASN A 143 -16.58 19.39 4.84
N ASP A 144 -15.33 19.33 5.32
CA ASP A 144 -14.13 19.44 4.48
C ASP A 144 -13.82 18.13 3.78
N GLY A 145 -14.21 16.96 4.38
CA GLY A 145 -13.95 15.65 3.82
C GLY A 145 -13.82 14.52 4.84
N PHE A 146 -13.04 13.51 4.46
CA PHE A 146 -12.84 12.27 5.20
C PHE A 146 -11.39 12.12 5.67
N TYR A 147 -11.22 11.77 6.93
CA TYR A 147 -9.94 11.50 7.57
C TYR A 147 -9.85 10.04 7.98
N LEU A 148 -8.77 9.40 7.58
CA LEU A 148 -8.37 8.07 8.01
C LEU A 148 -7.03 8.18 8.74
N SER A 149 -7.00 7.89 10.03
CA SER A 149 -5.76 7.83 10.81
C SER A 149 -5.49 6.40 11.26
N VAL A 150 -4.29 5.92 11.01
CA VAL A 150 -3.81 4.62 11.49
C VAL A 150 -2.57 4.85 12.32
N SER A 151 -2.53 4.28 13.53
CA SER A 151 -1.33 4.32 14.38
C SER A 151 -0.99 2.94 14.90
N ASP A 152 0.30 2.73 15.10
CA ASP A 152 0.89 1.51 15.64
C ASP A 152 1.73 1.80 16.89
N ASN A 153 2.12 0.76 17.60
CA ASN A 153 3.03 0.83 18.76
C ASN A 153 4.41 0.22 18.43
N GLY A 154 4.90 0.39 17.23
CA GLY A 154 6.21 -0.05 16.77
C GLY A 154 7.34 0.88 17.19
N CYS A 155 8.49 0.76 16.52
CA CYS A 155 9.68 1.58 16.79
C CYS A 155 9.60 3.00 16.24
N GLY A 156 8.61 3.30 15.36
CA GLY A 156 8.53 4.58 14.66
C GLY A 156 9.59 4.75 13.58
N PHE A 157 9.61 5.90 12.92
CA PHE A 157 10.61 6.25 11.91
C PHE A 157 11.78 7.03 12.52
N SER A 158 13.01 6.78 12.07
CA SER A 158 14.11 7.70 12.36
C SER A 158 13.89 9.06 11.67
N LYS A 159 14.48 10.14 12.20
CA LYS A 159 14.30 11.49 11.62
C LYS A 159 14.72 11.58 10.15
N ASN A 160 15.77 10.86 9.75
CA ASN A 160 16.26 10.86 8.37
C ASN A 160 15.36 10.08 7.41
N ILE A 161 14.56 9.17 7.92
CA ILE A 161 13.69 8.27 7.17
C ILE A 161 12.30 8.87 6.99
N LEU A 162 11.81 9.58 8.00
CA LEU A 162 10.50 10.21 7.97
C LEU A 162 10.31 11.09 6.73
N SER A 163 11.34 11.85 6.34
CA SER A 163 11.32 12.71 5.15
C SER A 163 11.32 11.94 3.82
N LYS A 164 11.71 10.68 3.83
CA LYS A 164 11.82 9.81 2.66
C LYS A 164 10.74 8.71 2.61
N ALA A 165 9.98 8.56 3.69
CA ALA A 165 9.01 7.47 3.85
C ALA A 165 7.95 7.40 2.74
N THR A 166 7.65 8.54 2.10
CA THR A 166 6.74 8.63 0.95
C THR A 166 7.43 8.64 -0.41
N ASN A 167 8.74 8.39 -0.47
CA ASN A 167 9.42 8.26 -1.76
C ASN A 167 9.09 6.87 -2.37
N PRO A 168 8.91 6.79 -3.69
CA PRO A 168 8.67 5.49 -4.33
C PRO A 168 9.90 4.58 -4.16
N TYR A 169 9.64 3.30 -3.92
CA TYR A 169 10.63 2.25 -3.73
C TYR A 169 11.53 2.42 -2.50
N PHE A 170 11.15 3.26 -1.56
CA PHE A 170 11.88 3.43 -0.32
C PHE A 170 11.44 2.41 0.73
N THR A 171 12.41 1.67 1.30
CA THR A 171 12.22 0.73 2.42
C THR A 171 13.53 0.62 3.19
N GLU A 172 13.45 0.47 4.51
CA GLU A 172 14.60 0.26 5.40
C GLU A 172 15.05 -1.21 5.45
N GLU A 173 14.20 -2.12 5.02
CA GLU A 173 14.51 -3.55 5.10
C GLU A 173 15.40 -3.97 3.93
N GLU A 174 16.56 -4.56 4.25
CA GLU A 174 17.47 -5.16 3.27
C GLU A 174 16.83 -6.36 2.55
N ASN A 175 15.88 -7.04 3.19
CA ASN A 175 15.14 -8.15 2.61
C ASN A 175 13.84 -7.67 1.95
N HIS A 176 13.95 -7.12 0.76
CA HIS A 176 12.83 -6.68 -0.09
C HIS A 176 11.89 -7.81 -0.58
N SER A 177 11.74 -8.91 0.16
CA SER A 177 11.09 -10.12 -0.39
C SER A 177 9.60 -9.96 -0.67
N GLU A 178 8.87 -9.09 0.03
CA GLU A 178 7.42 -9.01 -0.10
C GLU A 178 6.87 -7.61 -0.41
N HIS A 179 7.62 -6.54 -0.14
CA HIS A 179 7.14 -5.16 -0.29
C HIS A 179 8.15 -4.28 -1.04
N PHE A 180 7.67 -3.56 -2.04
CA PHE A 180 8.51 -2.73 -2.92
C PHE A 180 8.68 -1.29 -2.45
N GLY A 181 8.29 -0.94 -1.22
CA GLY A 181 8.35 0.43 -0.71
C GLY A 181 7.43 1.41 -1.45
N LEU A 182 6.29 0.93 -1.95
CA LEU A 182 5.33 1.74 -2.69
C LEU A 182 4.09 2.13 -1.88
N GLY A 183 3.81 1.44 -0.77
CA GLY A 183 2.54 1.60 -0.05
C GLY A 183 2.26 3.04 0.37
N LEU A 184 3.19 3.72 1.07
CA LEU A 184 3.02 5.10 1.51
C LEU A 184 3.05 6.11 0.36
N TYR A 185 3.82 5.83 -0.71
CA TYR A 185 3.80 6.64 -1.92
C TYR A 185 2.45 6.58 -2.63
N ILE A 186 1.85 5.40 -2.76
CA ILE A 186 0.49 5.22 -3.29
C ILE A 186 -0.52 5.97 -2.43
N CYS A 187 -0.45 5.84 -1.11
CA CYS A 187 -1.33 6.59 -0.21
C CYS A 187 -1.22 8.10 -0.44
N LYS A 188 0.00 8.62 -0.57
CA LYS A 188 0.24 10.05 -0.85
C LYS A 188 -0.42 10.48 -2.15
N ILE A 189 -0.16 9.77 -3.27
CA ILE A 189 -0.72 10.12 -4.58
C ILE A 189 -2.25 10.12 -4.56
N LEU A 190 -2.87 9.09 -4.00
CA LEU A 190 -4.33 8.98 -3.97
C LEU A 190 -4.97 10.08 -3.11
N CYS A 191 -4.36 10.45 -1.99
CA CYS A 191 -4.81 11.59 -1.19
C CYS A 191 -4.66 12.90 -1.97
N GLU A 192 -3.51 13.14 -2.63
CA GLU A 192 -3.24 14.35 -3.41
C GLU A 192 -4.19 14.49 -4.60
N HIS A 193 -4.49 13.39 -5.32
CA HIS A 193 -5.47 13.38 -6.42
C HIS A 193 -6.89 13.71 -5.94
N HIS A 194 -7.20 13.35 -4.69
CA HIS A 194 -8.46 13.69 -4.05
C HIS A 194 -8.49 15.13 -3.47
N GLY A 195 -7.45 15.93 -3.73
CA GLY A 195 -7.31 17.29 -3.19
C GLY A 195 -6.94 17.34 -1.70
N GLY A 196 -6.56 16.21 -1.13
CA GLY A 196 -6.16 16.04 0.26
C GLY A 196 -4.64 15.90 0.46
N TYR A 197 -4.23 15.17 1.52
CA TYR A 197 -2.82 14.96 1.86
C TYR A 197 -2.61 13.69 2.67
N LEU A 198 -1.35 13.23 2.71
CA LEU A 198 -0.87 12.21 3.64
C LEU A 198 0.10 12.85 4.63
N LYS A 199 -0.14 12.68 5.94
CA LYS A 199 0.71 13.16 7.03
C LYS A 199 1.25 11.99 7.82
N ILE A 200 2.56 11.96 8.08
CA ILE A 200 3.23 10.92 8.86
C ILE A 200 3.89 11.57 10.05
N GLU A 201 3.65 11.04 11.25
CA GLU A 201 4.16 11.58 12.51
C GLU A 201 4.61 10.43 13.42
N ASN A 202 5.76 10.60 14.08
CA ASN A 202 6.10 9.74 15.20
C ASN A 202 5.28 10.14 16.43
N CYS A 203 4.74 9.14 17.12
CA CYS A 203 4.14 9.30 18.43
C CYS A 203 5.19 9.12 19.53
N SER A 204 4.77 9.20 20.81
CA SER A 204 5.64 8.80 21.94
C SER A 204 6.08 7.33 21.83
N ILE A 205 5.22 6.49 21.25
CA ILE A 205 5.49 5.10 20.90
C ILE A 205 4.87 4.87 19.53
N GLY A 206 5.70 4.41 18.55
CA GLY A 206 5.26 4.06 17.21
C GLY A 206 4.99 5.23 16.29
N THR A 207 4.19 5.01 15.27
CA THR A 207 3.88 5.95 14.20
C THR A 207 2.38 6.19 14.09
N LYS A 208 2.01 7.40 13.66
CA LYS A 208 0.66 7.74 13.20
C LYS A 208 0.72 8.26 11.77
N VAL A 209 -0.08 7.66 10.91
CA VAL A 209 -0.27 8.12 9.53
C VAL A 209 -1.71 8.60 9.38
N THR A 210 -1.88 9.81 8.89
CA THR A 210 -3.20 10.41 8.64
C THR A 210 -3.34 10.71 7.16
N ALA A 211 -4.34 10.10 6.52
CA ALA A 211 -4.79 10.36 5.17
C ALA A 211 -6.03 11.26 5.22
N PHE A 212 -6.00 12.34 4.50
CA PHE A 212 -7.12 13.25 4.30
C PHE A 212 -7.57 13.21 2.84
N PHE A 213 -8.87 13.06 2.63
CA PHE A 213 -9.55 13.11 1.35
C PHE A 213 -10.53 14.29 1.40
N LYS A 214 -10.26 15.32 0.59
CA LYS A 214 -11.15 16.49 0.51
C LYS A 214 -12.47 16.07 -0.12
N SER A 215 -13.58 16.58 0.38
CA SER A 215 -14.88 16.33 -0.26
C SER A 215 -14.88 16.86 -1.69
N LEU A 216 -15.28 16.02 -2.63
CA LEU A 216 -15.52 16.38 -4.03
C LEU A 216 -16.94 16.90 -4.19
N ASP A 217 -17.12 17.87 -5.08
CA ASP A 217 -18.42 18.49 -5.38
C ASP A 217 -19.41 17.52 -6.06
#